data_010fca38eb2349685badc7daeea9d8bd
#
_entry.id   010fca38eb2349685badc7daeea9d8bd
#
_cell.length_a   1.000
_cell.length_b   1.000
_cell.length_c   1.000
_cell.angle_alpha   90.00
_cell.angle_beta   90.00
_cell.angle_gamma   90.00
#
_symmetry.space_group_name_H-M   'P 1'
#
loop_
_entity.id
_entity.type
_entity.pdbx_description
1 polymer ?
#
loop_
_entity_poly.entity_id
_entity_poly.type
_entity_poly.pdbx_seq_one_letter_code
_entity_poly.pdbx_strand_id
1 'polypeptide(L)'
;MTQQELTLRNLGQSLDDLANLDPRGYGVCKILYDASRKYTGGPTSMNAARKLTQTVKDGDIVYIMTGFVLRPFKKAEMDGIVSAALLCRALVLAFGVKPVIVCPKANYEAVRQLAPCVGLHLREDMQELREIPVSMGVIVFTDDAALAPKQAEEIIDRDHPSAVISVECPGANENGVYHNATGLDVTELEAKQDILFEKLQSKGVLNIAIGDLGNEIGMGAIHDTLEAYIPYAAKGTCRCGCGGGIAVRTKADNIITATVSDWGCYAMIAALAYLKENPDIMHTPELEKQAMETACRSGMIDMYGWLIPAIDGFGEEINLPIVALMRNLVISALKLKTTCATWFEKVEALHYFDEH
;
A
#
# COMPACT_ATOMS: atom_id res chain seq x y z
N MET A 1 -17.29 24.62 2.28
CA MET A 1 -16.58 23.57 1.46
C MET A 1 -16.81 23.90 0.00
N THR A 2 -15.80 23.89 -0.87
CA THR A 2 -15.97 24.11 -2.30
C THR A 2 -16.51 22.86 -2.99
N GLN A 3 -17.14 23.02 -4.17
CA GLN A 3 -17.58 21.87 -4.99
C GLN A 3 -16.46 20.85 -5.21
N GLN A 4 -15.24 21.33 -5.47
CA GLN A 4 -14.09 20.48 -5.68
C GLN A 4 -13.72 19.68 -4.41
N GLU A 5 -13.70 20.32 -3.25
CA GLU A 5 -13.44 19.67 -1.97
C GLU A 5 -14.51 18.62 -1.64
N LEU A 6 -15.78 18.94 -1.88
CA LEU A 6 -16.89 18.02 -1.68
C LEU A 6 -16.75 16.79 -2.59
N THR A 7 -16.39 16.98 -3.86
CA THR A 7 -16.17 15.88 -4.80
C THR A 7 -15.00 14.99 -4.36
N LEU A 8 -13.87 15.60 -4.00
CA LEU A 8 -12.70 14.84 -3.52
C LEU A 8 -13.01 14.01 -2.28
N ARG A 9 -13.74 14.61 -1.33
CA ARG A 9 -14.19 13.93 -0.12
C ARG A 9 -15.08 12.72 -0.44
N ASN A 10 -16.12 12.91 -1.23
CA ASN A 10 -17.10 11.86 -1.48
C ASN A 10 -16.58 10.77 -2.41
N LEU A 11 -15.77 11.12 -3.42
CA LEU A 11 -15.10 10.14 -4.26
C LEU A 11 -14.07 9.33 -3.45
N GLY A 12 -13.25 10.02 -2.64
CA GLY A 12 -12.31 9.37 -1.74
C GLY A 12 -13.00 8.41 -0.78
N GLN A 13 -14.13 8.83 -0.18
CA GLN A 13 -14.93 7.96 0.69
C GLN A 13 -15.43 6.71 -0.06
N SER A 14 -15.94 6.87 -1.28
CA SER A 14 -16.42 5.73 -2.08
C SER A 14 -15.30 4.75 -2.44
N LEU A 15 -14.09 5.25 -2.71
CA LEU A 15 -12.91 4.41 -2.96
C LEU A 15 -12.48 3.68 -1.68
N ASP A 16 -12.45 4.37 -0.55
CA ASP A 16 -12.11 3.76 0.74
C ASP A 16 -13.18 2.73 1.16
N ASP A 17 -14.46 2.97 0.89
CA ASP A 17 -15.55 2.02 1.15
C ASP A 17 -15.37 0.72 0.35
N LEU A 18 -14.93 0.81 -0.91
CA LEU A 18 -14.62 -0.36 -1.72
C LEU A 18 -13.39 -1.11 -1.19
N ALA A 19 -12.35 -0.40 -0.75
CA ALA A 19 -11.16 -1.01 -0.15
C ALA A 19 -11.46 -1.69 1.19
N ASN A 20 -12.51 -1.24 1.89
CA ASN A 20 -12.97 -1.77 3.18
C ASN A 20 -14.26 -2.61 3.08
N LEU A 21 -14.58 -3.15 1.89
CA LEU A 21 -15.58 -4.21 1.80
C LEU A 21 -15.14 -5.39 2.67
N ASP A 22 -16.06 -5.96 3.42
CA ASP A 22 -15.76 -7.03 4.37
C ASP A 22 -16.46 -8.35 3.98
N PRO A 23 -15.95 -9.09 2.99
CA PRO A 23 -16.55 -10.37 2.60
C PRO A 23 -16.43 -11.45 3.67
N ARG A 24 -15.49 -11.29 4.63
CA ARG A 24 -15.33 -12.19 5.78
C ARG A 24 -16.36 -11.92 6.87
N GLY A 25 -16.93 -10.71 6.93
CA GLY A 25 -17.92 -10.32 7.95
C GLY A 25 -17.36 -10.17 9.36
N TYR A 26 -16.04 -9.94 9.49
CA TYR A 26 -15.41 -9.81 10.83
C TYR A 26 -15.58 -8.41 11.44
N GLY A 27 -15.84 -7.40 10.63
CA GLY A 27 -15.96 -6.01 11.08
C GLY A 27 -14.66 -5.31 11.41
N VAL A 28 -13.54 -6.00 11.43
CA VAL A 28 -12.21 -5.46 11.79
C VAL A 28 -11.78 -4.33 10.86
N CYS A 29 -11.93 -4.51 9.56
CA CYS A 29 -11.57 -3.50 8.56
C CYS A 29 -12.31 -2.17 8.79
N LYS A 30 -13.57 -2.20 9.21
CA LYS A 30 -14.36 -0.99 9.54
C LYS A 30 -13.78 -0.25 10.75
N ILE A 31 -13.40 -0.98 11.79
CA ILE A 31 -12.81 -0.41 13.01
C ILE A 31 -11.48 0.25 12.69
N LEU A 32 -10.60 -0.43 11.93
CA LEU A 32 -9.31 0.11 11.52
C LEU A 32 -9.47 1.31 10.60
N TYR A 33 -10.42 1.25 9.68
CA TYR A 33 -10.73 2.36 8.78
C TYR A 33 -11.20 3.60 9.56
N ASP A 34 -12.12 3.48 10.51
CA ASP A 34 -12.58 4.60 11.32
C ASP A 34 -11.42 5.27 12.07
N ALA A 35 -10.50 4.46 12.62
CA ALA A 35 -9.33 4.98 13.31
C ALA A 35 -8.35 5.68 12.34
N SER A 36 -8.04 5.08 11.20
CA SER A 36 -7.13 5.64 10.20
C SER A 36 -7.70 6.90 9.55
N ARG A 37 -9.00 6.90 9.24
CA ARG A 37 -9.71 8.07 8.71
C ARG A 37 -9.70 9.25 9.70
N LYS A 38 -9.89 8.96 10.98
CA LYS A 38 -9.78 9.98 12.05
C LYS A 38 -8.36 10.51 12.16
N TYR A 39 -7.36 9.63 12.11
CA TYR A 39 -5.94 10.00 12.16
C TYR A 39 -5.54 10.90 10.99
N THR A 40 -5.95 10.58 9.77
CA THR A 40 -5.61 11.34 8.56
C THR A 40 -6.51 12.56 8.31
N GLY A 41 -7.62 12.69 9.05
CA GLY A 41 -8.56 13.79 8.93
C GLY A 41 -9.47 13.74 7.69
N GLY A 42 -9.69 12.56 7.10
CA GLY A 42 -10.57 12.38 5.93
C GLY A 42 -10.32 11.06 5.21
N PRO A 43 -10.87 10.89 3.99
CA PRO A 43 -10.65 9.69 3.19
C PRO A 43 -9.17 9.42 2.97
N THR A 44 -8.71 8.23 3.37
CA THR A 44 -7.29 7.91 3.51
C THR A 44 -6.57 7.82 2.17
N SER A 45 -7.18 7.14 1.19
CA SER A 45 -6.63 6.99 -0.17
C SER A 45 -6.50 8.32 -0.90
N MET A 46 -7.53 9.17 -0.81
CA MET A 46 -7.51 10.50 -1.44
C MET A 46 -6.49 11.43 -0.79
N ASN A 47 -6.36 11.40 0.54
CA ASN A 47 -5.36 12.20 1.25
C ASN A 47 -3.95 11.79 0.86
N ALA A 48 -3.64 10.49 0.81
CA ALA A 48 -2.34 9.98 0.37
C ALA A 48 -2.04 10.37 -1.08
N ALA A 49 -3.00 10.21 -1.99
CA ALA A 49 -2.85 10.60 -3.39
C ALA A 49 -2.59 12.11 -3.56
N ARG A 50 -3.27 12.96 -2.78
CA ARG A 50 -3.02 14.43 -2.77
C ARG A 50 -1.60 14.75 -2.30
N LYS A 51 -1.11 14.08 -1.26
CA LYS A 51 0.27 14.27 -0.78
C LYS A 51 1.29 13.91 -1.85
N LEU A 52 1.09 12.79 -2.56
CA LEU A 52 1.93 12.43 -3.70
C LEU A 52 1.93 13.50 -4.78
N THR A 53 0.75 14.03 -5.18
CA THR A 53 0.66 15.07 -6.20
C THR A 53 1.33 16.40 -5.81
N GLN A 54 1.47 16.67 -4.51
CA GLN A 54 2.12 17.87 -3.99
C GLN A 54 3.64 17.74 -3.85
N THR A 55 4.13 16.50 -3.72
CA THR A 55 5.53 16.24 -3.35
C THR A 55 6.35 15.71 -4.52
N VAL A 56 5.80 14.75 -5.28
CA VAL A 56 6.53 13.97 -6.26
C VAL A 56 6.60 14.67 -7.63
N LYS A 57 7.78 14.66 -8.25
CA LYS A 57 8.07 15.32 -9.53
C LYS A 57 8.60 14.31 -10.55
N ASP A 58 8.59 14.71 -11.82
CA ASP A 58 9.18 13.93 -12.91
C ASP A 58 10.66 13.61 -12.63
N GLY A 59 11.03 12.36 -12.87
CA GLY A 59 12.39 11.85 -12.64
C GLY A 59 12.73 11.50 -11.18
N ASP A 60 11.89 11.84 -10.19
CA ASP A 60 12.13 11.50 -8.80
C ASP A 60 12.18 9.97 -8.60
N ILE A 61 12.96 9.54 -7.62
CA ILE A 61 12.90 8.16 -7.13
C ILE A 61 11.82 8.06 -6.04
N VAL A 62 10.96 7.05 -6.17
CA VAL A 62 9.95 6.69 -5.19
C VAL A 62 10.15 5.24 -4.77
N TYR A 63 10.33 4.99 -3.47
CA TYR A 63 10.44 3.64 -2.94
C TYR A 63 9.06 3.04 -2.66
N ILE A 64 8.86 1.81 -3.12
CA ILE A 64 7.71 0.98 -2.77
C ILE A 64 8.22 -0.21 -1.98
N MET A 65 7.90 -0.28 -0.69
CA MET A 65 8.33 -1.33 0.21
C MET A 65 7.21 -2.35 0.32
N THR A 66 7.53 -3.64 0.15
CA THR A 66 6.53 -4.72 0.21
C THR A 66 7.17 -6.05 0.52
N GLY A 67 6.33 -7.05 0.80
CA GLY A 67 6.69 -8.45 0.91
C GLY A 67 6.60 -8.95 2.35
N PHE A 68 5.76 -9.95 2.52
CA PHE A 68 5.57 -10.71 3.74
C PHE A 68 5.89 -12.18 3.47
N VAL A 69 6.66 -12.83 4.36
CA VAL A 69 7.06 -14.24 4.19
C VAL A 69 6.27 -15.12 5.16
N LEU A 70 5.42 -15.98 4.64
CA LEU A 70 4.59 -16.85 5.45
C LEU A 70 5.40 -17.98 6.09
N ARG A 71 5.40 -18.04 7.43
CA ARG A 71 6.25 -18.91 8.24
C ARG A 71 6.17 -20.40 7.91
N PRO A 72 4.98 -21.03 7.78
CA PRO A 72 4.90 -22.47 7.53
C PRO A 72 5.56 -22.89 6.21
N PHE A 73 5.47 -22.00 5.21
CA PHE A 73 5.89 -22.30 3.83
C PHE A 73 7.26 -21.71 3.50
N LYS A 74 7.74 -20.71 4.25
CA LYS A 74 8.94 -19.90 3.95
C LYS A 74 8.88 -19.35 2.52
N LYS A 75 7.70 -18.90 2.12
CA LYS A 75 7.38 -18.33 0.82
C LYS A 75 6.73 -16.98 1.02
N ALA A 76 7.00 -16.06 0.12
CA ALA A 76 6.32 -14.77 0.13
C ALA A 76 4.87 -14.92 -0.35
N GLU A 77 3.98 -14.17 0.29
CA GLU A 77 2.58 -14.10 -0.09
C GLU A 77 2.34 -13.14 -1.25
N MET A 78 1.14 -13.23 -1.81
CA MET A 78 0.75 -12.47 -3.00
C MET A 78 0.28 -11.06 -2.66
N ASP A 79 -0.31 -10.83 -1.47
CA ASP A 79 -0.72 -9.50 -1.04
C ASP A 79 0.48 -8.55 -0.94
N GLY A 80 0.29 -7.34 -1.37
CA GLY A 80 1.30 -6.29 -1.45
C GLY A 80 2.16 -6.33 -2.71
N ILE A 81 2.59 -7.50 -3.23
CA ILE A 81 3.51 -7.55 -4.36
C ILE A 81 2.83 -7.25 -5.70
N VAL A 82 1.57 -7.67 -5.86
CA VAL A 82 0.79 -7.41 -7.07
C VAL A 82 0.49 -5.92 -7.17
N SER A 83 -0.04 -5.33 -6.11
CA SER A 83 -0.33 -3.90 -6.09
C SER A 83 0.92 -3.02 -6.12
N ALA A 84 2.05 -3.45 -5.53
CA ALA A 84 3.32 -2.72 -5.63
C ALA A 84 3.79 -2.58 -7.08
N ALA A 85 3.69 -3.65 -7.87
CA ALA A 85 4.05 -3.60 -9.30
C ALA A 85 3.09 -2.71 -10.10
N LEU A 86 1.78 -2.80 -9.82
CA LEU A 86 0.75 -1.95 -10.45
C LEU A 86 0.89 -0.48 -10.02
N LEU A 87 1.30 -0.23 -8.77
CA LEU A 87 1.61 1.11 -8.27
C LEU A 87 2.82 1.70 -8.98
N CYS A 88 3.89 0.91 -9.23
CA CYS A 88 5.02 1.36 -10.05
C CYS A 88 4.54 1.88 -11.42
N ARG A 89 3.70 1.10 -12.11
CA ARG A 89 3.09 1.54 -13.38
C ARG A 89 2.29 2.83 -13.22
N ALA A 90 1.43 2.89 -12.21
CA ALA A 90 0.59 4.06 -11.95
C ALA A 90 1.43 5.33 -11.69
N LEU A 91 2.49 5.23 -10.91
CA LEU A 91 3.39 6.33 -10.59
C LEU A 91 4.18 6.82 -11.81
N VAL A 92 4.65 5.90 -12.67
CA VAL A 92 5.29 6.26 -13.96
C VAL A 92 4.31 7.03 -14.83
N LEU A 93 3.06 6.57 -14.98
CA LEU A 93 2.04 7.24 -15.79
C LEU A 93 1.58 8.57 -15.21
N ALA A 94 1.51 8.68 -13.89
CA ALA A 94 1.04 9.89 -13.21
C ALA A 94 2.09 11.01 -13.15
N PHE A 95 3.36 10.65 -13.03
CA PHE A 95 4.42 11.60 -12.67
C PHE A 95 5.70 11.50 -13.51
N GLY A 96 5.92 10.41 -14.26
CA GLY A 96 7.22 10.16 -14.94
C GLY A 96 8.36 9.77 -13.98
N VAL A 97 8.04 9.32 -12.79
CA VAL A 97 9.03 8.96 -11.75
C VAL A 97 9.78 7.67 -12.07
N LYS A 98 10.78 7.37 -11.26
CA LYS A 98 11.56 6.13 -11.24
C LYS A 98 11.21 5.33 -9.98
N PRO A 99 10.14 4.52 -10.02
CA PRO A 99 9.73 3.72 -8.87
C PRO A 99 10.72 2.57 -8.65
N VAL A 100 11.01 2.27 -7.38
CA VAL A 100 11.90 1.17 -6.98
C VAL A 100 11.20 0.32 -5.94
N ILE A 101 10.98 -0.96 -6.26
CA ILE A 101 10.48 -1.92 -5.27
C ILE A 101 11.63 -2.30 -4.34
N VAL A 102 11.44 -2.12 -3.04
CA VAL A 102 12.32 -2.61 -1.98
C VAL A 102 11.63 -3.79 -1.33
N CYS A 103 12.25 -4.98 -1.38
CA CYS A 103 11.59 -6.20 -0.93
C CYS A 103 12.57 -7.24 -0.36
N PRO A 104 12.07 -8.26 0.36
CA PRO A 104 12.85 -9.45 0.71
C PRO A 104 13.32 -10.20 -0.53
N LYS A 105 14.39 -10.97 -0.37
CA LYS A 105 14.92 -11.84 -1.45
C LYS A 105 13.85 -12.80 -2.01
N ALA A 106 12.93 -13.25 -1.17
CA ALA A 106 11.84 -14.15 -1.57
C ALA A 106 10.92 -13.57 -2.64
N ASN A 107 10.80 -12.23 -2.72
CA ASN A 107 9.94 -11.52 -3.68
C ASN A 107 10.66 -11.15 -4.99
N TYR A 108 12.00 -11.24 -5.05
CA TYR A 108 12.78 -10.75 -6.18
C TYR A 108 12.33 -11.32 -7.54
N GLU A 109 12.11 -12.64 -7.61
CA GLU A 109 11.69 -13.29 -8.86
C GLU A 109 10.30 -12.82 -9.30
N ALA A 110 9.38 -12.60 -8.36
CA ALA A 110 8.06 -12.04 -8.67
C ALA A 110 8.17 -10.62 -9.23
N VAL A 111 8.98 -9.75 -8.63
CA VAL A 111 9.25 -8.40 -9.16
C VAL A 111 9.80 -8.47 -10.59
N ARG A 112 10.75 -9.39 -10.84
CA ARG A 112 11.36 -9.60 -12.16
C ARG A 112 10.34 -10.00 -13.24
N GLN A 113 9.36 -10.82 -12.88
CA GLN A 113 8.31 -11.27 -13.80
C GLN A 113 7.16 -10.24 -13.91
N LEU A 114 6.83 -9.53 -12.85
CA LEU A 114 5.76 -8.53 -12.83
C LEU A 114 6.14 -7.26 -13.60
N ALA A 115 7.39 -6.84 -13.60
CA ALA A 115 7.80 -5.63 -14.30
C ALA A 115 7.36 -5.61 -15.78
N PRO A 116 7.70 -6.60 -16.63
CA PRO A 116 7.21 -6.64 -18.00
C PRO A 116 5.68 -6.88 -18.09
N CYS A 117 5.08 -7.59 -17.12
CA CYS A 117 3.64 -7.80 -17.07
C CYS A 117 2.87 -6.47 -16.96
N VAL A 118 3.35 -5.55 -16.11
CA VAL A 118 2.75 -4.22 -15.95
C VAL A 118 3.26 -3.19 -16.96
N GLY A 119 4.07 -3.60 -17.94
CA GLY A 119 4.55 -2.78 -19.04
C GLY A 119 5.76 -1.90 -18.70
N LEU A 120 6.56 -2.27 -17.70
CA LEU A 120 7.76 -1.56 -17.30
C LEU A 120 9.03 -2.36 -17.58
N HIS A 121 10.13 -1.66 -17.87
CA HIS A 121 11.45 -2.25 -17.95
C HIS A 121 12.08 -2.34 -16.56
N LEU A 122 12.44 -3.54 -16.11
CA LEU A 122 13.20 -3.69 -14.87
C LEU A 122 14.66 -3.25 -15.10
N ARG A 123 15.17 -2.42 -14.18
CA ARG A 123 16.57 -2.02 -14.12
C ARG A 123 17.11 -2.25 -12.71
N GLU A 124 18.21 -2.97 -12.61
CA GLU A 124 18.90 -3.22 -11.34
C GLU A 124 19.99 -2.16 -11.09
N ASP A 125 20.54 -1.61 -12.16
CA ASP A 125 21.46 -0.49 -12.08
C ASP A 125 20.69 0.84 -11.97
N MET A 126 21.02 1.63 -10.95
CA MET A 126 20.32 2.88 -10.65
C MET A 126 20.63 4.00 -11.65
N GLN A 127 21.77 3.94 -12.32
CA GLN A 127 22.07 4.90 -13.38
C GLN A 127 21.24 4.60 -14.62
N GLU A 128 21.16 3.34 -15.04
CA GLU A 128 20.26 2.93 -16.13
C GLU A 128 18.81 3.26 -15.83
N LEU A 129 18.35 3.03 -14.57
CA LEU A 129 17.00 3.38 -14.15
C LEU A 129 16.71 4.87 -14.36
N ARG A 130 17.65 5.74 -14.01
CA ARG A 130 17.48 7.20 -14.16
C ARG A 130 17.41 7.63 -15.63
N GLU A 131 18.18 6.99 -16.49
CA GLU A 131 18.30 7.35 -17.91
C GLU A 131 17.17 6.79 -18.78
N ILE A 132 16.70 5.56 -18.47
CA ILE A 132 15.75 4.87 -19.33
C ILE A 132 14.30 5.17 -18.91
N PRO A 133 13.43 5.68 -19.80
CA PRO A 133 12.04 5.94 -19.50
C PRO A 133 11.25 4.64 -19.33
N VAL A 134 10.05 4.73 -18.75
CA VAL A 134 9.12 3.61 -18.56
C VAL A 134 9.79 2.42 -17.86
N SER A 135 10.56 2.73 -16.81
CA SER A 135 11.36 1.76 -16.06
C SER A 135 10.99 1.74 -14.59
N MET A 136 11.27 0.62 -13.95
CA MET A 136 11.23 0.45 -12.50
C MET A 136 12.52 -0.23 -12.01
N GLY A 137 12.88 0.02 -10.76
CA GLY A 137 14.01 -0.62 -10.10
C GLY A 137 13.60 -1.68 -9.10
N VAL A 138 14.57 -2.44 -8.61
CA VAL A 138 14.41 -3.38 -7.49
C VAL A 138 15.63 -3.32 -6.57
N ILE A 139 15.37 -3.35 -5.27
CA ILE A 139 16.40 -3.47 -4.23
C ILE A 139 16.00 -4.63 -3.32
N VAL A 140 16.86 -5.64 -3.22
CA VAL A 140 16.71 -6.68 -2.20
C VAL A 140 17.25 -6.13 -0.88
N PHE A 141 16.37 -6.01 0.11
CA PHE A 141 16.75 -5.52 1.42
C PHE A 141 17.08 -6.69 2.36
N THR A 142 18.04 -6.47 3.26
CA THR A 142 18.55 -7.52 4.15
C THR A 142 17.56 -7.93 5.23
N ASP A 143 17.60 -9.19 5.61
CA ASP A 143 16.95 -9.77 6.79
C ASP A 143 17.84 -9.72 8.05
N ASP A 144 19.11 -9.33 7.90
CA ASP A 144 20.05 -9.15 9.00
C ASP A 144 19.90 -7.77 9.66
N ALA A 145 19.44 -7.76 10.91
CA ALA A 145 19.25 -6.54 11.68
C ALA A 145 20.54 -5.74 11.92
N ALA A 146 21.72 -6.40 11.91
CA ALA A 146 22.99 -5.71 12.08
C ALA A 146 23.45 -5.01 10.79
N LEU A 147 23.08 -5.51 9.63
CA LEU A 147 23.42 -4.92 8.33
C LEU A 147 22.41 -3.88 7.85
N ALA A 148 21.15 -4.00 8.26
CA ALA A 148 20.06 -3.14 7.79
C ALA A 148 20.30 -1.63 7.96
N PRO A 149 20.82 -1.11 9.09
CA PRO A 149 21.08 0.31 9.25
C PRO A 149 22.08 0.87 8.25
N LYS A 150 23.12 0.08 7.92
CA LYS A 150 24.15 0.45 6.95
C LYS A 150 23.60 0.42 5.52
N GLN A 151 22.91 -0.67 5.15
CA GLN A 151 22.29 -0.76 3.82
C GLN A 151 21.27 0.37 3.60
N ALA A 152 20.45 0.70 4.63
CA ALA A 152 19.50 1.80 4.54
C ALA A 152 20.19 3.15 4.26
N GLU A 153 21.28 3.47 4.96
CA GLU A 153 22.04 4.70 4.73
C GLU A 153 22.62 4.74 3.31
N GLU A 154 23.27 3.66 2.88
CA GLU A 154 23.88 3.57 1.54
C GLU A 154 22.88 3.81 0.43
N ILE A 155 21.68 3.20 0.49
CA ILE A 155 20.67 3.38 -0.55
C ILE A 155 19.98 4.74 -0.48
N ILE A 156 19.73 5.29 0.71
CA ILE A 156 19.17 6.64 0.87
C ILE A 156 20.11 7.69 0.30
N ASP A 157 21.41 7.61 0.63
CA ASP A 157 22.40 8.60 0.19
C ASP A 157 22.72 8.47 -1.32
N ARG A 158 22.53 7.31 -1.91
CA ARG A 158 22.66 7.10 -3.36
C ARG A 158 21.46 7.63 -4.13
N ASP A 159 20.26 7.38 -3.64
CA ASP A 159 19.02 7.51 -4.41
C ASP A 159 18.23 8.79 -4.12
N HIS A 160 18.32 9.31 -2.90
CA HIS A 160 17.57 10.51 -2.43
C HIS A 160 16.08 10.42 -2.76
N PRO A 161 15.34 9.38 -2.31
CA PRO A 161 13.95 9.21 -2.68
C PRO A 161 13.07 10.35 -2.16
N SER A 162 12.12 10.81 -2.97
CA SER A 162 11.17 11.87 -2.61
C SER A 162 9.99 11.36 -1.80
N ALA A 163 9.69 10.06 -1.92
CA ALA A 163 8.61 9.40 -1.18
C ALA A 163 8.93 7.93 -0.93
N VAL A 164 8.34 7.38 0.13
CA VAL A 164 8.29 5.95 0.42
C VAL A 164 6.85 5.52 0.67
N ILE A 165 6.44 4.42 0.03
CA ILE A 165 5.12 3.82 0.16
C ILE A 165 5.32 2.38 0.60
N SER A 166 4.80 2.02 1.78
CA SER A 166 4.80 0.64 2.28
C SER A 166 3.46 0.00 1.98
N VAL A 167 3.45 -1.19 1.39
CA VAL A 167 2.25 -1.97 1.10
C VAL A 167 2.48 -3.40 1.57
N GLU A 168 1.68 -3.88 2.52
CA GLU A 168 1.78 -5.23 3.12
C GLU A 168 3.24 -5.57 3.45
N CYS A 169 3.88 -4.71 4.21
CA CYS A 169 5.27 -4.84 4.58
C CYS A 169 5.39 -4.98 6.11
N PRO A 170 5.90 -6.10 6.64
CA PRO A 170 5.94 -6.32 8.08
C PRO A 170 6.86 -5.34 8.80
N GLY A 171 6.47 -4.97 10.01
CA GLY A 171 7.28 -4.15 10.91
C GLY A 171 7.51 -4.83 12.26
N ALA A 172 8.54 -4.39 12.97
CA ALA A 172 8.80 -4.88 14.32
C ALA A 172 7.89 -4.21 15.35
N ASN A 173 7.52 -4.96 16.39
CA ASN A 173 6.90 -4.41 17.59
C ASN A 173 7.93 -3.64 18.46
N GLU A 174 7.50 -3.14 19.63
CA GLU A 174 8.36 -2.41 20.55
C GLU A 174 9.61 -3.20 21.01
N ASN A 175 9.55 -4.53 21.02
CA ASN A 175 10.64 -5.42 21.42
C ASN A 175 11.51 -5.89 20.24
N GLY A 176 11.31 -5.34 19.03
CA GLY A 176 12.09 -5.68 17.85
C GLY A 176 11.69 -7.01 17.21
N VAL A 177 10.53 -7.56 17.53
CA VAL A 177 10.03 -8.85 17.03
C VAL A 177 8.96 -8.63 15.97
N TYR A 178 9.11 -9.30 14.83
CA TYR A 178 8.13 -9.30 13.75
C TYR A 178 7.14 -10.44 13.93
N HIS A 179 5.88 -10.18 13.65
CA HIS A 179 4.82 -11.16 13.85
C HIS A 179 3.94 -11.30 12.61
N ASN A 180 3.43 -12.50 12.41
CA ASN A 180 2.27 -12.67 11.56
C ASN A 180 0.98 -12.35 12.34
N ALA A 181 -0.15 -12.24 11.64
CA ALA A 181 -1.46 -11.95 12.22
C ALA A 181 -1.93 -12.96 13.29
N THR A 182 -1.35 -14.17 13.32
CA THR A 182 -1.69 -15.21 14.32
C THR A 182 -0.81 -15.15 15.58
N GLY A 183 0.01 -14.14 15.74
CA GLY A 183 0.85 -13.92 16.92
C GLY A 183 2.14 -14.75 16.96
N LEU A 184 2.55 -15.34 15.86
CA LEU A 184 3.78 -16.12 15.76
C LEU A 184 4.94 -15.23 15.32
N ASP A 185 6.12 -15.50 15.87
CA ASP A 185 7.37 -14.85 15.50
C ASP A 185 7.80 -15.23 14.08
N VAL A 186 8.05 -14.23 13.24
CA VAL A 186 8.55 -14.34 11.87
C VAL A 186 9.86 -13.57 11.66
N THR A 187 10.48 -13.09 12.74
CA THR A 187 11.65 -12.20 12.71
C THR A 187 12.79 -12.68 11.80
N GLU A 188 13.07 -13.98 11.78
CA GLU A 188 14.13 -14.56 10.95
C GLU A 188 13.80 -14.63 9.45
N LEU A 189 12.53 -14.41 9.09
CA LEU A 189 12.06 -14.54 7.71
C LEU A 189 11.94 -13.19 7.01
N GLU A 190 11.80 -12.11 7.79
CA GLU A 190 11.42 -10.81 7.27
C GLU A 190 12.63 -9.88 7.06
N ALA A 191 12.65 -9.18 5.93
CA ALA A 191 13.60 -8.12 5.70
C ALA A 191 13.33 -6.94 6.67
N LYS A 192 14.40 -6.31 7.14
CA LYS A 192 14.33 -5.25 8.18
C LYS A 192 13.98 -3.88 7.58
N GLN A 193 12.94 -3.86 6.75
CA GLN A 193 12.54 -2.66 5.97
C GLN A 193 12.01 -1.53 6.86
N ASP A 194 11.47 -1.81 8.05
CA ASP A 194 11.05 -0.80 9.00
C ASP A 194 12.21 0.13 9.42
N ILE A 195 13.45 -0.36 9.47
CA ILE A 195 14.65 0.45 9.72
C ILE A 195 14.87 1.46 8.58
N LEU A 196 14.67 1.06 7.34
CA LEU A 196 14.73 1.96 6.19
C LEU A 196 13.62 3.01 6.24
N PHE A 197 12.40 2.56 6.54
CA PHE A 197 11.24 3.45 6.64
C PHE A 197 11.42 4.53 7.70
N GLU A 198 11.84 4.14 8.92
CA GLU A 198 12.09 5.07 10.03
C GLU A 198 13.20 6.08 9.69
N LYS A 199 14.27 5.65 9.01
CA LYS A 199 15.33 6.56 8.55
C LYS A 199 14.84 7.56 7.50
N LEU A 200 14.05 7.13 6.53
CA LEU A 200 13.44 8.01 5.53
C LEU A 200 12.49 9.02 6.18
N GLN A 201 11.64 8.57 7.11
CA GLN A 201 10.74 9.44 7.85
C GLN A 201 11.52 10.48 8.66
N SER A 202 12.59 10.08 9.37
CA SER A 202 13.43 11.00 10.14
C SER A 202 14.12 12.09 9.29
N LYS A 203 14.31 11.83 7.99
CA LYS A 203 14.84 12.80 7.01
C LYS A 203 13.72 13.66 6.38
N GLY A 204 12.46 13.50 6.79
CA GLY A 204 11.31 14.26 6.28
C GLY A 204 10.83 13.82 4.89
N VAL A 205 11.18 12.62 4.45
CA VAL A 205 10.67 12.03 3.21
C VAL A 205 9.18 11.73 3.36
N LEU A 206 8.37 12.08 2.33
CA LEU A 206 6.96 11.73 2.34
C LEU A 206 6.79 10.23 2.54
N ASN A 207 6.02 9.84 3.55
CA ASN A 207 5.81 8.45 3.87
C ASN A 207 4.31 8.11 3.92
N ILE A 208 3.97 6.99 3.31
CA ILE A 208 2.62 6.43 3.23
C ILE A 208 2.73 4.94 3.58
N ALA A 209 1.80 4.44 4.38
CA ALA A 209 1.75 3.03 4.72
C ALA A 209 0.35 2.47 4.49
N ILE A 210 0.28 1.28 3.91
CA ILE A 210 -0.94 0.56 3.57
C ILE A 210 -0.86 -0.82 4.23
N GLY A 211 -1.88 -1.17 5.03
CA GLY A 211 -1.94 -2.43 5.75
C GLY A 211 -3.36 -2.82 6.10
N ASP A 212 -3.56 -4.01 6.65
CA ASP A 212 -4.87 -4.56 6.95
C ASP A 212 -5.07 -5.06 8.38
N LEU A 213 -4.03 -5.50 9.09
CA LEU A 213 -4.14 -6.12 10.42
C LEU A 213 -3.27 -5.50 11.52
N GLY A 214 -2.38 -4.55 11.21
CA GLY A 214 -1.65 -3.77 12.22
C GLY A 214 -0.27 -4.29 12.62
N ASN A 215 0.23 -5.33 11.98
CA ASN A 215 1.61 -5.81 12.05
C ASN A 215 2.48 -5.26 10.91
N GLU A 216 1.91 -4.44 10.03
CA GLU A 216 2.58 -3.80 8.91
C GLU A 216 3.17 -2.43 9.31
N ILE A 217 4.26 -2.07 8.66
CA ILE A 217 4.93 -0.76 8.82
C ILE A 217 3.92 0.38 8.76
N GLY A 218 4.00 1.29 9.72
CA GLY A 218 3.21 2.51 9.77
C GLY A 218 1.91 2.40 10.57
N MET A 219 1.37 1.20 10.76
CA MET A 219 0.09 0.98 11.46
C MET A 219 0.15 1.35 12.95
N GLY A 220 1.34 1.50 13.54
CA GLY A 220 1.50 2.05 14.90
C GLY A 220 0.93 3.45 15.10
N ALA A 221 0.56 4.15 14.02
CA ALA A 221 -0.18 5.42 14.08
C ALA A 221 -1.58 5.28 14.73
N ILE A 222 -2.17 4.08 14.69
CA ILE A 222 -3.46 3.76 15.33
C ILE A 222 -3.29 2.69 16.43
N HIS A 223 -2.15 2.70 17.12
CA HIS A 223 -1.73 1.69 18.09
C HIS A 223 -2.82 1.33 19.13
N ASP A 224 -3.47 2.34 19.74
CA ASP A 224 -4.50 2.11 20.76
C ASP A 224 -5.70 1.31 20.20
N THR A 225 -6.05 1.54 18.94
CA THR A 225 -7.11 0.79 18.27
C THR A 225 -6.65 -0.64 17.98
N LEU A 226 -5.40 -0.83 17.58
CA LEU A 226 -4.83 -2.17 17.37
C LEU A 226 -4.88 -2.99 18.66
N GLU A 227 -4.36 -2.45 19.77
CA GLU A 227 -4.37 -3.14 21.05
C GLU A 227 -5.79 -3.49 21.55
N ALA A 228 -6.77 -2.63 21.25
CA ALA A 228 -8.15 -2.82 21.72
C ALA A 228 -8.92 -3.85 20.91
N TYR A 229 -8.66 -4.01 19.61
CA TYR A 229 -9.55 -4.76 18.71
C TYR A 229 -8.88 -5.86 17.90
N ILE A 230 -7.52 -5.82 17.74
CA ILE A 230 -6.83 -6.85 16.95
C ILE A 230 -6.36 -7.98 17.87
N PRO A 231 -6.69 -9.24 17.54
CA PRO A 231 -6.17 -10.40 18.28
C PRO A 231 -4.64 -10.38 18.33
N TYR A 232 -4.09 -10.68 19.50
CA TYR A 232 -2.64 -10.71 19.75
C TYR A 232 -1.91 -9.35 19.65
N ALA A 233 -2.58 -8.22 19.40
CA ALA A 233 -1.95 -6.93 19.28
C ALA A 233 -1.49 -6.35 20.63
N ALA A 234 -2.27 -6.55 21.67
CA ALA A 234 -1.96 -6.05 22.99
C ALA A 234 -0.69 -6.70 23.59
N LYS A 235 0.02 -5.95 24.42
CA LYS A 235 1.22 -6.42 25.12
C LYS A 235 0.96 -7.74 25.86
N GLY A 236 1.85 -8.71 25.67
CA GLY A 236 1.77 -10.03 26.32
C GLY A 236 0.78 -11.01 25.70
N THR A 237 0.08 -10.65 24.61
CA THR A 237 -0.92 -11.52 24.00
C THR A 237 -0.42 -12.33 22.81
N CYS A 238 0.77 -12.01 22.25
CA CYS A 238 1.38 -12.79 21.16
C CYS A 238 1.78 -14.19 21.63
N ARG A 239 1.83 -15.13 20.69
CA ARG A 239 2.12 -16.55 20.97
C ARG A 239 3.62 -16.86 21.12
N CYS A 240 4.49 -15.94 20.75
CA CYS A 240 5.94 -16.15 20.82
C CYS A 240 6.54 -15.88 22.21
N GLY A 241 5.78 -15.23 23.10
CA GLY A 241 6.26 -14.91 24.43
C GLY A 241 7.19 -13.69 24.54
N CYS A 242 7.36 -12.91 23.45
CA CYS A 242 8.22 -11.72 23.48
C CYS A 242 7.68 -10.58 24.35
N GLY A 243 6.40 -10.63 24.74
CA GLY A 243 5.76 -9.66 25.61
C GLY A 243 5.27 -8.37 24.92
N GLY A 244 5.57 -8.15 23.62
CA GLY A 244 5.27 -6.91 22.91
C GLY A 244 3.93 -6.91 22.15
N GLY A 245 3.29 -8.07 21.92
CA GLY A 245 2.15 -8.17 21.03
C GLY A 245 2.56 -8.05 19.55
N ILE A 246 1.57 -8.12 18.63
CA ILE A 246 1.85 -7.99 17.18
C ILE A 246 1.79 -6.54 16.68
N ALA A 247 1.21 -5.62 17.45
CA ALA A 247 1.11 -4.22 17.04
C ALA A 247 2.50 -3.64 16.73
N VAL A 248 2.65 -3.14 15.51
CA VAL A 248 3.92 -2.57 15.04
C VAL A 248 4.25 -1.26 15.76
N ARG A 249 5.54 -0.99 15.97
CA ARG A 249 5.99 0.28 16.58
C ARG A 249 6.03 1.45 15.61
N THR A 250 6.31 1.19 14.34
CA THR A 250 6.47 2.22 13.32
C THR A 250 5.15 2.96 13.06
N LYS A 251 5.25 4.29 12.93
CA LYS A 251 4.13 5.18 12.62
C LYS A 251 4.39 5.83 11.27
N ALA A 252 3.39 5.88 10.41
CA ALA A 252 3.46 6.66 9.18
C ALA A 252 2.65 7.95 9.31
N ASP A 253 3.06 8.99 8.58
CA ASP A 253 2.32 10.26 8.54
C ASP A 253 1.00 10.12 7.77
N ASN A 254 0.94 9.18 6.84
CA ASN A 254 -0.25 8.87 6.06
C ASN A 254 -0.46 7.35 6.07
N ILE A 255 -1.61 6.92 6.58
CA ILE A 255 -1.97 5.50 6.63
C ILE A 255 -3.24 5.25 5.82
N ILE A 256 -3.28 4.11 5.16
CA ILE A 256 -4.46 3.55 4.49
C ILE A 256 -4.69 2.17 5.08
N THR A 257 -5.84 1.97 5.70
CA THR A 257 -6.27 0.64 6.14
C THR A 257 -7.32 0.10 5.19
N ALA A 258 -7.24 -1.17 4.89
CA ALA A 258 -8.13 -1.85 3.96
C ALA A 258 -8.43 -3.26 4.45
N THR A 259 -9.35 -3.96 3.81
CA THR A 259 -9.63 -5.39 4.07
C THR A 259 -8.53 -6.28 3.52
N VAL A 260 -7.88 -5.82 2.46
CA VAL A 260 -6.72 -6.40 1.77
C VAL A 260 -5.81 -5.23 1.42
N SER A 261 -4.53 -5.31 1.72
CA SER A 261 -3.60 -4.21 1.47
C SER A 261 -3.56 -3.79 -0.01
N ASP A 262 -3.64 -4.76 -0.94
CA ASP A 262 -3.73 -4.49 -2.37
C ASP A 262 -4.95 -3.59 -2.71
N TRP A 263 -6.12 -3.81 -2.09
CA TRP A 263 -7.30 -2.97 -2.35
C TRP A 263 -7.10 -1.52 -1.85
N GLY A 264 -6.42 -1.35 -0.73
CA GLY A 264 -6.03 -0.02 -0.23
C GLY A 264 -5.10 0.72 -1.21
N CYS A 265 -4.15 0.00 -1.78
CA CYS A 265 -3.26 0.49 -2.83
C CYS A 265 -4.04 0.87 -4.10
N TYR A 266 -4.99 0.04 -4.54
CA TYR A 266 -5.84 0.33 -5.71
C TYR A 266 -6.72 1.57 -5.49
N ALA A 267 -7.27 1.76 -4.29
CA ALA A 267 -8.01 2.98 -3.96
C ALA A 267 -7.13 4.24 -4.10
N MET A 268 -5.87 4.18 -3.66
CA MET A 268 -4.91 5.27 -3.84
C MET A 268 -4.57 5.50 -5.32
N ILE A 269 -4.36 4.43 -6.11
CA ILE A 269 -4.13 4.52 -7.56
C ILE A 269 -5.35 5.15 -8.26
N ALA A 270 -6.57 4.76 -7.90
CA ALA A 270 -7.79 5.33 -8.44
C ALA A 270 -7.95 6.82 -8.08
N ALA A 271 -7.61 7.19 -6.84
CA ALA A 271 -7.58 8.59 -6.42
C ALA A 271 -6.55 9.41 -7.22
N LEU A 272 -5.35 8.86 -7.48
CA LEU A 272 -4.35 9.48 -8.37
C LEU A 272 -4.89 9.65 -9.80
N ALA A 273 -5.55 8.63 -10.34
CA ALA A 273 -6.16 8.69 -11.67
C ALA A 273 -7.17 9.83 -11.80
N TYR A 274 -7.98 10.05 -10.76
CA TYR A 274 -8.90 11.19 -10.71
C TYR A 274 -8.18 12.53 -10.62
N LEU A 275 -7.20 12.67 -9.72
CA LEU A 275 -6.45 13.91 -9.51
C LEU A 275 -5.64 14.33 -10.74
N LYS A 276 -5.15 13.36 -11.51
CA LYS A 276 -4.42 13.59 -12.77
C LYS A 276 -5.33 13.64 -14.00
N GLU A 277 -6.64 13.49 -13.82
CA GLU A 277 -7.63 13.46 -14.91
C GLU A 277 -7.30 12.43 -16.01
N ASN A 278 -6.66 11.34 -15.61
CA ASN A 278 -6.23 10.27 -16.51
C ASN A 278 -6.66 8.89 -15.96
N PRO A 279 -7.78 8.34 -16.45
CA PRO A 279 -8.28 7.03 -15.98
C PRO A 279 -7.35 5.85 -16.31
N ASP A 280 -6.38 6.01 -17.24
CA ASP A 280 -5.45 4.93 -17.60
C ASP A 280 -4.33 4.72 -16.59
N ILE A 281 -4.19 5.63 -15.61
CA ILE A 281 -3.35 5.42 -14.41
C ILE A 281 -3.88 4.23 -13.61
N MET A 282 -5.20 4.12 -13.44
CA MET A 282 -5.81 2.92 -12.83
C MET A 282 -5.78 1.77 -13.84
N HIS A 283 -5.23 0.64 -13.43
CA HIS A 283 -5.17 -0.57 -14.25
C HIS A 283 -6.56 -1.17 -14.51
N THR A 284 -6.63 -2.07 -15.50
CA THR A 284 -7.86 -2.76 -15.85
C THR A 284 -7.98 -4.11 -15.13
N PRO A 285 -9.20 -4.69 -15.01
CA PRO A 285 -9.37 -6.04 -14.47
C PRO A 285 -8.54 -7.10 -15.20
N GLU A 286 -8.34 -6.95 -16.50
CA GLU A 286 -7.53 -7.88 -17.30
C GLU A 286 -6.06 -7.83 -16.91
N LEU A 287 -5.53 -6.62 -16.63
CA LEU A 287 -4.15 -6.46 -16.17
C LEU A 287 -3.99 -6.97 -14.73
N GLU A 288 -4.98 -6.74 -13.87
CA GLU A 288 -5.04 -7.35 -12.53
C GLU A 288 -4.92 -8.87 -12.59
N LYS A 289 -5.77 -9.51 -13.38
CA LYS A 289 -5.73 -10.95 -13.60
C LYS A 289 -4.36 -11.43 -14.05
N GLN A 290 -3.78 -10.78 -15.07
CA GLN A 290 -2.45 -11.13 -15.59
C GLN A 290 -1.35 -10.98 -14.50
N ALA A 291 -1.43 -9.94 -13.66
CA ALA A 291 -0.49 -9.72 -12.58
C ALA A 291 -0.61 -10.80 -11.50
N MET A 292 -1.83 -11.13 -11.05
CA MET A 292 -2.08 -12.22 -10.09
C MET A 292 -1.55 -13.57 -10.60
N GLU A 293 -1.86 -13.93 -11.87
CA GLU A 293 -1.36 -15.15 -12.47
C GLU A 293 0.17 -15.16 -12.62
N THR A 294 0.78 -14.00 -12.92
CA THR A 294 2.24 -13.87 -13.04
C THR A 294 2.92 -14.03 -11.69
N ALA A 295 2.39 -13.40 -10.64
CA ALA A 295 2.88 -13.55 -9.28
C ALA A 295 2.80 -15.01 -8.81
N CYS A 296 1.66 -15.68 -9.04
CA CYS A 296 1.47 -17.09 -8.73
C CYS A 296 2.50 -17.98 -9.45
N ARG A 297 2.71 -17.78 -10.76
CA ARG A 297 3.72 -18.53 -11.55
C ARG A 297 5.16 -18.28 -11.09
N SER A 298 5.41 -17.12 -10.46
CA SER A 298 6.72 -16.78 -9.87
C SER A 298 6.94 -17.44 -8.49
N GLY A 299 5.96 -18.20 -7.99
CA GLY A 299 6.04 -18.92 -6.73
C GLY A 299 5.47 -18.20 -5.52
N MET A 300 4.73 -17.09 -5.72
CA MET A 300 3.95 -16.44 -4.66
C MET A 300 2.76 -17.31 -4.29
N ILE A 301 2.39 -17.29 -3.03
CA ILE A 301 1.30 -18.09 -2.47
C ILE A 301 0.19 -17.21 -1.92
N ASP A 302 -1.01 -17.75 -1.83
CA ASP A 302 -2.08 -17.10 -1.07
C ASP A 302 -1.85 -17.23 0.45
N MET A 303 -2.65 -16.55 1.26
CA MET A 303 -2.55 -16.59 2.72
C MET A 303 -2.67 -18.01 3.32
N TYR A 304 -3.27 -18.97 2.62
CA TYR A 304 -3.40 -20.37 3.03
C TYR A 304 -2.26 -21.26 2.52
N GLY A 305 -1.33 -20.72 1.75
CA GLY A 305 -0.17 -21.44 1.22
C GLY A 305 -0.39 -22.13 -0.11
N TRP A 306 -1.51 -21.89 -0.78
CA TRP A 306 -1.77 -22.46 -2.10
C TRP A 306 -1.09 -21.65 -3.19
N LEU A 307 -0.59 -22.34 -4.22
CA LEU A 307 -0.11 -21.74 -5.46
C LEU A 307 -1.30 -21.51 -6.40
N ILE A 308 -2.11 -20.51 -6.07
CA ILE A 308 -3.28 -20.08 -6.85
C ILE A 308 -3.25 -18.56 -6.99
N PRO A 309 -3.82 -17.99 -8.07
CA PRO A 309 -3.91 -16.55 -8.24
C PRO A 309 -5.02 -15.97 -7.33
N ALA A 310 -4.70 -15.84 -6.05
CA ALA A 310 -5.58 -15.29 -5.03
C ALA A 310 -4.78 -14.38 -4.10
N ILE A 311 -5.33 -13.25 -3.74
CA ILE A 311 -4.75 -12.26 -2.84
C ILE A 311 -5.53 -12.33 -1.53
N ASP A 312 -4.85 -12.62 -0.43
CA ASP A 312 -5.42 -12.71 0.91
C ASP A 312 -6.68 -13.60 0.98
N GLY A 313 -6.64 -14.72 0.25
CA GLY A 313 -7.72 -15.71 0.17
C GLY A 313 -8.85 -15.36 -0.80
N PHE A 314 -8.79 -14.22 -1.50
CA PHE A 314 -9.79 -13.81 -2.50
C PHE A 314 -9.26 -14.04 -3.93
N GLY A 315 -10.03 -14.76 -4.73
CA GLY A 315 -9.74 -15.04 -6.13
C GLY A 315 -10.18 -13.90 -7.07
N GLU A 316 -10.17 -14.23 -8.36
CA GLU A 316 -10.56 -13.30 -9.42
C GLU A 316 -12.01 -12.78 -9.25
N GLU A 317 -12.90 -13.59 -8.70
CA GLU A 317 -14.33 -13.28 -8.54
C GLU A 317 -14.61 -12.09 -7.60
N ILE A 318 -13.64 -11.70 -6.76
CA ILE A 318 -13.71 -10.54 -5.88
C ILE A 318 -12.76 -9.44 -6.36
N ASN A 319 -11.49 -9.76 -6.63
CA ASN A 319 -10.47 -8.76 -6.97
C ASN A 319 -10.82 -8.01 -8.27
N LEU A 320 -11.22 -8.71 -9.33
CA LEU A 320 -11.51 -8.05 -10.62
C LEU A 320 -12.71 -7.11 -10.55
N PRO A 321 -13.85 -7.46 -9.93
CA PRO A 321 -14.95 -6.52 -9.70
C PRO A 321 -14.56 -5.28 -8.89
N ILE A 322 -13.73 -5.39 -7.85
CA ILE A 322 -13.26 -4.24 -7.07
C ILE A 322 -12.47 -3.28 -7.95
N VAL A 323 -11.50 -3.79 -8.73
CA VAL A 323 -10.74 -2.99 -9.69
C VAL A 323 -11.67 -2.32 -10.71
N ALA A 324 -12.64 -3.06 -11.27
CA ALA A 324 -13.62 -2.53 -12.22
C ALA A 324 -14.46 -1.40 -11.62
N LEU A 325 -14.95 -1.57 -10.38
CA LEU A 325 -15.75 -0.56 -9.69
C LEU A 325 -14.94 0.71 -9.40
N MET A 326 -13.72 0.58 -8.87
CA MET A 326 -12.85 1.73 -8.61
C MET A 326 -12.53 2.50 -9.90
N ARG A 327 -12.20 1.80 -10.99
CA ARG A 327 -11.95 2.42 -12.29
C ARG A 327 -13.20 3.14 -12.83
N ASN A 328 -14.37 2.51 -12.75
CA ASN A 328 -15.63 3.09 -13.20
C ASN A 328 -16.08 4.29 -12.36
N LEU A 329 -15.81 4.30 -11.06
CA LEU A 329 -16.02 5.49 -10.21
C LEU A 329 -15.22 6.68 -10.73
N VAL A 330 -13.93 6.49 -11.02
CA VAL A 330 -13.07 7.55 -11.57
C VAL A 330 -13.60 8.06 -12.91
N ILE A 331 -13.88 7.16 -13.86
CA ILE A 331 -14.40 7.50 -15.20
C ILE A 331 -15.72 8.30 -15.07
N SER A 332 -16.62 7.84 -14.20
CA SER A 332 -17.92 8.51 -13.98
C SER A 332 -17.74 9.89 -13.34
N ALA A 333 -16.87 10.00 -12.32
CA ALA A 333 -16.60 11.27 -11.66
C ALA A 333 -15.98 12.31 -12.61
N LEU A 334 -15.04 11.90 -13.47
CA LEU A 334 -14.44 12.78 -14.49
C LEU A 334 -15.48 13.22 -15.53
N LYS A 335 -16.32 12.30 -16.00
CA LYS A 335 -17.36 12.59 -17.00
C LYS A 335 -18.42 13.55 -16.47
N LEU A 336 -18.79 13.44 -15.19
CA LEU A 336 -19.85 14.24 -14.57
C LEU A 336 -19.35 15.55 -13.94
N LYS A 337 -18.05 15.80 -13.94
CA LYS A 337 -17.40 16.95 -13.28
C LYS A 337 -18.03 18.30 -13.59
N THR A 338 -18.56 18.48 -14.80
CA THR A 338 -19.14 19.74 -15.27
C THR A 338 -20.67 19.72 -15.45
N THR A 339 -21.30 18.55 -15.31
CA THR A 339 -22.71 18.38 -15.70
C THR A 339 -23.72 18.49 -14.55
N CYS A 340 -23.24 18.43 -13.29
CA CYS A 340 -24.10 18.36 -12.10
C CYS A 340 -23.88 19.51 -11.11
N ALA A 341 -23.46 20.69 -11.57
CA ALA A 341 -23.14 21.83 -10.71
C ALA A 341 -24.30 22.20 -9.73
N THR A 342 -25.55 22.21 -10.21
CA THR A 342 -26.71 22.57 -9.39
C THR A 342 -26.95 21.62 -8.20
N TRP A 343 -26.57 20.36 -8.30
CA TRP A 343 -26.64 19.41 -7.18
C TRP A 343 -25.61 19.72 -6.11
N PHE A 344 -24.40 20.08 -6.51
CA PHE A 344 -23.33 20.48 -5.59
C PHE A 344 -23.69 21.77 -4.86
N GLU A 345 -24.17 22.80 -5.56
CA GLU A 345 -24.57 24.09 -4.99
C GLU A 345 -25.59 23.91 -3.87
N LYS A 346 -26.57 23.03 -4.05
CA LYS A 346 -27.59 22.78 -3.04
C LYS A 346 -27.02 22.05 -1.81
N VAL A 347 -26.14 21.08 -2.02
CA VAL A 347 -25.52 20.32 -0.92
C VAL A 347 -24.58 21.22 -0.13
N GLU A 348 -23.79 22.08 -0.79
CA GLU A 348 -22.96 23.10 -0.13
C GLU A 348 -23.80 24.07 0.71
N ALA A 349 -24.90 24.60 0.17
CA ALA A 349 -25.77 25.54 0.87
C ALA A 349 -26.43 24.92 2.12
N LEU A 350 -26.55 23.61 2.19
CA LEU A 350 -27.11 22.90 3.36
C LEU A 350 -26.09 22.64 4.47
N HIS A 351 -24.81 22.87 4.21
CA HIS A 351 -23.71 22.63 5.19
C HIS A 351 -23.67 21.23 5.81
N TYR A 352 -24.31 20.25 5.19
CA TYR A 352 -24.44 18.90 5.73
C TYR A 352 -23.07 18.25 6.04
N PHE A 353 -22.08 18.45 5.17
CA PHE A 353 -20.76 17.87 5.33
C PHE A 353 -19.78 18.69 6.17
N ASP A 354 -20.18 19.86 6.66
CA ASP A 354 -19.33 20.67 7.54
C ASP A 354 -19.31 20.13 8.98
N GLU A 355 -20.34 19.35 9.35
CA GLU A 355 -20.53 18.78 10.68
C GLU A 355 -20.24 17.26 10.75
N HIS A 356 -20.01 16.62 9.60
CA HIS A 356 -19.82 15.18 9.44
C HIS A 356 -18.59 14.90 8.60
#